data_d59d8c39623c023b723ad0ba5af1d260
#
_entry.id   d59d8c39623c023b723ad0ba5af1d260
#
_cell.length_a   1.000
_cell.length_b   1.000
_cell.length_c   1.000
_cell.angle_alpha   90.00
_cell.angle_beta   90.00
_cell.angle_gamma   90.00
#
_symmetry.space_group_name_H-M   'P 1'
#
loop_
_entity.id
_entity.type
_entity.pdbx_description
1 polymer ?
#
loop_
_entity_poly.entity_id
_entity_poly.type
_entity_poly.pdbx_seq_one_letter_code
_entity_poly.pdbx_strand_id
1 'polypeptide(L)'
;MKKILFCLIAVCLTACSLKTSGGTILDGGNNYEIFYEANGGGLVTEKPTSLFLQFGATMKKKKGESCFMAASDVDTLLKNLRAKEVFKESGECFDNVYYFSPLISDYVIVNGQKVNLHVAFGAENGQAKVATPINFGGY
;
A
#
# COMPACT_ATOMS: atom_id res chain seq x y z
N MET A 1 37.99 -19.05 -6.98
CA MET A 1 36.86 -18.69 -7.86
C MET A 1 35.50 -19.19 -7.38
N LYS A 2 35.35 -20.34 -6.77
CA LYS A 2 34.06 -20.86 -6.26
C LYS A 2 33.44 -20.06 -5.10
N LYS A 3 34.22 -19.33 -4.30
CA LYS A 3 33.73 -18.54 -3.15
C LYS A 3 33.09 -17.20 -3.55
N ILE A 4 33.48 -16.64 -4.71
CA ILE A 4 32.94 -15.36 -5.20
C ILE A 4 31.55 -15.56 -5.80
N LEU A 5 31.30 -16.70 -6.40
CA LEU A 5 30.01 -17.05 -6.98
C LEU A 5 28.91 -17.23 -5.90
N PHE A 6 29.29 -17.75 -4.72
CA PHE A 6 28.37 -17.93 -3.60
C PHE A 6 27.92 -16.57 -2.98
N CYS A 7 28.81 -15.58 -2.91
CA CYS A 7 28.45 -14.25 -2.43
C CYS A 7 27.50 -13.50 -3.40
N LEU A 8 27.66 -13.69 -4.69
CA LEU A 8 26.78 -13.07 -5.69
C LEU A 8 25.36 -13.65 -5.67
N ILE A 9 25.22 -14.95 -5.42
CA ILE A 9 23.90 -15.61 -5.27
C ILE A 9 23.22 -15.18 -3.97
N ALA A 10 23.94 -15.00 -2.89
CA ALA A 10 23.41 -14.52 -1.61
C ALA A 10 22.90 -13.06 -1.71
N VAL A 11 23.59 -12.20 -2.46
CA VAL A 11 23.17 -10.81 -2.69
C VAL A 11 21.93 -10.72 -3.57
N CYS A 12 21.75 -11.61 -4.55
CA CYS A 12 20.53 -11.66 -5.36
C CYS A 12 19.30 -12.17 -4.61
N LEU A 13 19.46 -12.97 -3.57
CA LEU A 13 18.35 -13.49 -2.76
C LEU A 13 17.82 -12.47 -1.73
N THR A 14 18.59 -11.45 -1.38
CA THR A 14 18.17 -10.39 -0.44
C THR A 14 17.42 -9.24 -1.10
N ALA A 15 17.32 -9.18 -2.42
CA ALA A 15 16.61 -8.12 -3.15
C ALA A 15 15.08 -8.31 -3.24
N CYS A 16 14.53 -9.41 -2.75
CA CYS A 16 13.10 -9.62 -2.57
C CYS A 16 12.69 -9.29 -1.12
N SER A 17 13.03 -8.11 -0.61
CA SER A 17 12.48 -7.67 0.66
C SER A 17 10.99 -7.39 0.50
N LEU A 18 10.18 -8.21 1.17
CA LEU A 18 8.77 -7.92 1.41
C LEU A 18 8.66 -6.50 1.94
N LYS A 19 7.88 -5.65 1.29
CA LYS A 19 7.54 -4.35 1.86
C LYS A 19 6.71 -4.60 3.11
N THR A 20 7.35 -4.49 4.25
CA THR A 20 6.73 -4.69 5.56
C THR A 20 6.17 -3.37 6.08
N SER A 21 5.26 -3.47 7.04
CA SER A 21 4.49 -2.35 7.64
C SER A 21 5.31 -1.26 8.36
N GLY A 22 6.64 -1.30 8.31
CA GLY A 22 7.50 -0.33 9.01
C GLY A 22 7.67 1.03 8.31
N GLY A 23 7.40 1.12 7.02
CA GLY A 23 7.54 2.32 6.20
C GLY A 23 6.36 2.53 5.26
N THR A 24 6.53 3.41 4.28
CA THR A 24 5.53 3.64 3.24
C THR A 24 5.61 2.56 2.17
N ILE A 25 4.49 1.89 1.91
CA ILE A 25 4.36 0.90 0.84
C ILE A 25 4.03 1.57 -0.49
N LEU A 26 3.25 2.67 -0.43
CA LEU A 26 2.77 3.41 -1.59
C LEU A 26 3.78 4.48 -2.00
N ASP A 27 4.65 4.14 -2.96
CA ASP A 27 5.65 5.07 -3.48
C ASP A 27 5.04 5.99 -4.55
N GLY A 28 5.47 7.26 -4.58
CA GLY A 28 5.11 8.22 -5.63
C GLY A 28 3.79 8.95 -5.42
N GLY A 29 3.12 8.77 -4.29
CA GLY A 29 1.90 9.49 -3.96
C GLY A 29 2.15 10.82 -3.25
N ASN A 30 1.05 11.52 -2.98
CA ASN A 30 1.02 12.73 -2.17
C ASN A 30 -0.12 12.66 -1.15
N ASN A 31 -0.18 13.61 -0.23
CA ASN A 31 -1.21 13.67 0.82
C ASN A 31 -1.39 12.34 1.57
N TYR A 32 -0.29 11.78 2.06
CA TYR A 32 -0.31 10.53 2.80
C TYR A 32 -1.09 10.66 4.11
N GLU A 33 -1.83 9.61 4.41
CA GLU A 33 -2.49 9.39 5.69
C GLU A 33 -2.09 8.01 6.21
N ILE A 34 -1.74 7.93 7.49
CA ILE A 34 -1.38 6.68 8.14
C ILE A 34 -2.46 6.34 9.16
N PHE A 35 -2.92 5.10 9.13
CA PHE A 35 -3.91 4.58 10.04
C PHE A 35 -3.25 3.74 11.13
N TYR A 36 -3.53 4.10 12.39
CA TYR A 36 -3.00 3.43 13.58
C TYR A 36 -4.13 2.85 14.42
N GLU A 37 -3.84 1.75 15.12
CA GLU A 37 -4.71 1.22 16.14
C GLU A 37 -4.66 2.10 17.40
N ALA A 38 -5.82 2.64 17.80
CA ALA A 38 -5.95 3.35 19.05
C ALA A 38 -6.17 2.40 20.23
N ASN A 39 -5.86 2.86 21.44
CA ASN A 39 -6.23 2.15 22.65
C ASN A 39 -7.76 2.00 22.71
N GLY A 40 -8.23 0.75 22.76
CA GLY A 40 -9.67 0.43 22.73
C GLY A 40 -10.21 -0.03 21.37
N GLY A 41 -9.34 -0.24 20.38
CA GLY A 41 -9.69 -0.89 19.10
C GLY A 41 -10.20 0.06 18.00
N GLY A 42 -10.18 1.38 18.21
CA GLY A 42 -10.48 2.36 17.18
C GLY A 42 -9.30 2.61 16.24
N LEU A 43 -9.55 3.28 15.12
CA LEU A 43 -8.51 3.76 14.21
C LEU A 43 -8.30 5.27 14.38
N VAL A 44 -7.04 5.66 14.38
CA VAL A 44 -6.61 7.06 14.36
C VAL A 44 -5.85 7.33 13.10
N THR A 45 -6.20 8.41 12.41
CA THR A 45 -5.53 8.85 11.18
C THR A 45 -4.53 9.96 11.52
N GLU A 46 -3.31 9.84 11.02
CA GLU A 46 -2.27 10.85 11.15
C GLU A 46 -1.64 11.16 9.79
N LYS A 47 -1.31 12.42 9.56
CA LYS A 47 -0.49 12.82 8.42
C LYS A 47 0.98 12.61 8.78
N PRO A 48 1.72 11.76 8.07
CA PRO A 48 3.10 11.48 8.40
C PRO A 48 4.02 12.67 8.11
N THR A 49 5.07 12.78 8.89
CA THR A 49 6.18 13.71 8.60
C THR A 49 7.04 13.17 7.44
N SER A 50 7.86 14.04 6.85
CA SER A 50 8.83 13.63 5.83
C SER A 50 9.81 12.56 6.33
N LEU A 51 10.19 12.63 7.61
CA LEU A 51 11.04 11.61 8.25
C LEU A 51 10.33 10.26 8.34
N PHE A 52 9.04 10.25 8.65
CA PHE A 52 8.26 9.01 8.65
C PHE A 52 8.21 8.38 7.26
N LEU A 53 7.94 9.16 6.23
CA LEU A 53 7.90 8.68 4.85
C LEU A 53 9.23 8.09 4.40
N GLN A 54 10.34 8.65 4.89
CA GLN A 54 11.69 8.23 4.53
C GLN A 54 12.17 7.02 5.34
N PHE A 55 11.92 6.98 6.65
CA PHE A 55 12.50 5.99 7.57
C PHE A 55 11.47 5.08 8.25
N GLY A 56 10.21 5.44 8.27
CA GLY A 56 9.12 4.60 8.73
C GLY A 56 9.11 4.27 10.22
N ALA A 57 9.69 5.09 11.07
CA ALA A 57 9.76 4.81 12.50
C ALA A 57 8.51 5.30 13.24
N THR A 58 7.80 4.40 13.89
CA THR A 58 6.70 4.75 14.82
C THR A 58 6.57 3.70 15.91
N MET A 59 6.23 4.17 17.11
CA MET A 59 5.89 3.32 18.25
C MET A 59 4.44 2.82 18.21
N LYS A 60 3.61 3.38 17.33
CA LYS A 60 2.21 3.01 17.16
C LYS A 60 2.08 1.85 16.17
N LYS A 61 1.11 0.98 16.42
CA LYS A 61 0.82 -0.14 15.50
C LYS A 61 0.11 0.38 14.27
N LYS A 62 0.82 0.46 13.16
CA LYS A 62 0.29 0.84 11.87
C LYS A 62 -0.69 -0.24 11.35
N LYS A 63 -1.86 0.19 10.91
CA LYS A 63 -2.89 -0.66 10.30
C LYS A 63 -2.99 -0.50 8.79
N GLY A 64 -2.56 0.64 8.29
CA GLY A 64 -2.61 0.91 6.87
C GLY A 64 -2.12 2.32 6.54
N GLU A 65 -2.15 2.62 5.26
CA GLU A 65 -1.83 3.93 4.73
C GLU A 65 -2.67 4.23 3.49
N SER A 66 -2.84 5.50 3.17
CA SER A 66 -3.40 5.95 1.91
C SER A 66 -2.67 7.17 1.38
N CYS A 67 -2.75 7.38 0.08
CA CYS A 67 -2.25 8.57 -0.59
C CYS A 67 -3.06 8.85 -1.86
N PHE A 68 -2.88 10.03 -2.41
CA PHE A 68 -3.34 10.35 -3.77
C PHE A 68 -2.18 10.23 -4.76
N MET A 69 -2.47 9.75 -5.95
CA MET A 69 -1.52 9.76 -7.07
C MET A 69 -2.24 9.95 -8.40
N ALA A 70 -1.50 10.34 -9.42
CA ALA A 70 -2.07 10.40 -10.76
C ALA A 70 -2.55 9.01 -11.21
N ALA A 71 -3.71 8.94 -11.84
CA ALA A 71 -4.25 7.66 -12.31
C ALA A 71 -3.29 6.93 -13.27
N SER A 72 -2.50 7.70 -14.04
CA SER A 72 -1.44 7.16 -14.91
C SER A 72 -0.33 6.43 -14.14
N ASP A 73 -0.06 6.80 -12.90
CA ASP A 73 1.01 6.22 -12.08
C ASP A 73 0.56 4.96 -11.34
N VAL A 74 -0.77 4.77 -11.21
CA VAL A 74 -1.34 3.59 -10.55
C VAL A 74 -0.91 2.31 -11.25
N ASP A 75 -0.92 2.27 -12.57
CA ASP A 75 -0.50 1.07 -13.34
C ASP A 75 0.94 0.69 -13.06
N THR A 76 1.83 1.67 -12.93
CA THR A 76 3.22 1.44 -12.58
C THR A 76 3.35 0.89 -11.16
N LEU A 77 2.61 1.45 -10.20
CA LEU A 77 2.55 0.94 -8.83
C LEU A 77 2.05 -0.51 -8.79
N LEU A 78 0.93 -0.80 -9.46
CA LEU A 78 0.35 -2.15 -9.51
C LEU A 78 1.34 -3.18 -10.09
N LYS A 79 2.06 -2.84 -11.16
CA LYS A 79 3.10 -3.68 -11.75
C LYS A 79 4.25 -3.92 -10.78
N ASN A 80 4.75 -2.86 -10.13
CA ASN A 80 5.85 -2.95 -9.17
C ASN A 80 5.48 -3.81 -7.96
N LEU A 81 4.24 -3.74 -7.51
CA LEU A 81 3.69 -4.55 -6.43
C LEU A 81 3.21 -5.93 -6.87
N ARG A 82 3.27 -6.26 -8.17
CA ARG A 82 2.72 -7.51 -8.74
C ARG A 82 1.26 -7.72 -8.33
N ALA A 83 0.51 -6.63 -8.20
CA ALA A 83 -0.86 -6.66 -7.74
C ALA A 83 -1.80 -7.21 -8.82
N LYS A 84 -2.75 -8.03 -8.41
CA LYS A 84 -3.79 -8.59 -9.29
C LYS A 84 -5.14 -8.14 -8.78
N GLU A 85 -6.00 -7.73 -9.71
CA GLU A 85 -7.39 -7.39 -9.40
C GLU A 85 -8.11 -8.61 -8.82
N VAL A 86 -8.84 -8.37 -7.73
CA VAL A 86 -9.66 -9.38 -7.05
C VAL A 86 -11.12 -9.14 -7.40
N PHE A 87 -11.61 -7.92 -7.21
CA PHE A 87 -12.95 -7.49 -7.63
C PHE A 87 -13.02 -5.97 -7.77
N LYS A 88 -14.12 -5.51 -8.36
CA LYS A 88 -14.42 -4.09 -8.61
C LYS A 88 -15.84 -3.77 -8.17
N GLU A 89 -16.02 -2.58 -7.62
CA GLU A 89 -17.31 -1.99 -7.28
C GLU A 89 -17.40 -0.62 -7.95
N SER A 90 -18.43 -0.40 -8.77
CA SER A 90 -18.69 0.90 -9.40
C SER A 90 -19.71 1.67 -8.58
N GLY A 91 -19.37 2.91 -8.23
CA GLY A 91 -20.24 3.86 -7.55
C GLY A 91 -20.53 5.09 -8.41
N GLU A 92 -21.36 6.00 -7.90
CA GLU A 92 -21.71 7.24 -8.61
C GLU A 92 -20.50 8.17 -8.78
N CYS A 93 -19.62 8.25 -7.77
CA CYS A 93 -18.49 9.17 -7.76
C CYS A 93 -17.14 8.49 -7.94
N PHE A 94 -17.04 7.20 -7.60
CA PHE A 94 -15.78 6.45 -7.60
C PHE A 94 -15.99 5.04 -8.12
N ASP A 95 -15.02 4.57 -8.88
CA ASP A 95 -14.81 3.16 -9.14
C ASP A 95 -13.80 2.61 -8.14
N ASN A 96 -14.22 1.70 -7.29
CA ASN A 96 -13.37 1.04 -6.30
C ASN A 96 -12.85 -0.27 -6.87
N VAL A 97 -11.54 -0.42 -6.95
CA VAL A 97 -10.90 -1.65 -7.42
C VAL A 97 -10.03 -2.21 -6.30
N TYR A 98 -10.22 -3.46 -6.01
CA TYR A 98 -9.54 -4.17 -4.92
C TYR A 98 -8.54 -5.16 -5.50
N TYR A 99 -7.33 -5.13 -4.98
CA TYR A 99 -6.21 -5.92 -5.47
C TYR A 99 -5.60 -6.75 -4.35
N PHE A 100 -4.92 -7.81 -4.76
CA PHE A 100 -4.02 -8.57 -3.91
C PHE A 100 -2.60 -8.54 -4.50
N SER A 101 -1.64 -8.16 -3.66
CA SER A 101 -0.22 -8.20 -3.96
C SER A 101 0.49 -9.21 -3.07
N PRO A 102 1.27 -10.15 -3.63
CA PRO A 102 2.07 -11.07 -2.84
C PRO A 102 3.25 -10.39 -2.14
N LEU A 103 3.55 -9.13 -2.48
CA LEU A 103 4.65 -8.35 -1.91
C LEU A 103 4.24 -7.53 -0.69
N ILE A 104 2.95 -7.49 -0.35
CA ILE A 104 2.40 -6.83 0.83
C ILE A 104 1.98 -7.90 1.82
N SER A 105 2.56 -7.88 3.02
CA SER A 105 2.34 -8.93 4.04
C SER A 105 0.96 -8.88 4.67
N ASP A 106 0.47 -7.68 4.98
CA ASP A 106 -0.80 -7.48 5.65
C ASP A 106 -1.96 -7.50 4.66
N TYR A 107 -3.08 -8.09 5.06
CA TYR A 107 -4.28 -8.14 4.24
C TYR A 107 -5.55 -8.11 5.11
N VAL A 108 -6.66 -7.80 4.48
CA VAL A 108 -8.00 -7.93 5.03
C VAL A 108 -8.83 -8.89 4.18
N ILE A 109 -9.90 -9.42 4.76
CA ILE A 109 -10.88 -10.22 4.01
C ILE A 109 -12.05 -9.32 3.65
N VAL A 110 -12.30 -9.17 2.37
CA VAL A 110 -13.45 -8.42 1.83
C VAL A 110 -14.20 -9.35 0.88
N ASN A 111 -15.49 -9.53 1.10
CA ASN A 111 -16.32 -10.47 0.33
C ASN A 111 -15.72 -11.88 0.23
N GLY A 112 -15.10 -12.36 1.33
CA GLY A 112 -14.47 -13.68 1.39
C GLY A 112 -13.12 -13.80 0.66
N GLN A 113 -12.58 -12.71 0.12
CA GLN A 113 -11.34 -12.69 -0.65
C GLN A 113 -10.27 -11.86 0.07
N LYS A 114 -9.01 -12.26 -0.09
CA LYS A 114 -7.87 -11.50 0.43
C LYS A 114 -7.64 -10.27 -0.41
N VAL A 115 -7.59 -9.11 0.27
CA VAL A 115 -7.31 -7.80 -0.32
C VAL A 115 -6.23 -7.12 0.50
N ASN A 116 -5.26 -6.52 -0.14
CA ASN A 116 -4.22 -5.73 0.53
C ASN A 116 -3.84 -4.44 -0.21
N LEU A 117 -4.57 -4.12 -1.27
CA LEU A 117 -4.43 -2.87 -1.98
C LEU A 117 -5.80 -2.45 -2.55
N HIS A 118 -6.17 -1.20 -2.33
CA HIS A 118 -7.43 -0.62 -2.77
C HIS A 118 -7.15 0.66 -3.55
N VAL A 119 -7.77 0.79 -4.71
CA VAL A 119 -7.68 1.97 -5.56
C VAL A 119 -9.07 2.49 -5.83
N ALA A 120 -9.31 3.75 -5.45
CA ALA A 120 -10.53 4.47 -5.80
C ALA A 120 -10.22 5.46 -6.92
N PHE A 121 -10.76 5.21 -8.10
CA PHE A 121 -10.65 6.10 -9.25
C PHE A 121 -11.82 7.09 -9.21
N GLY A 122 -11.51 8.38 -9.03
CA GLY A 122 -12.51 9.45 -9.12
C GLY A 122 -12.85 9.79 -10.56
N ALA A 123 -14.10 10.18 -10.81
CA ALA A 123 -14.53 10.63 -12.14
C ALA A 123 -13.93 11.98 -12.55
N GLU A 124 -13.47 12.76 -11.57
CA GLU A 124 -12.92 14.10 -11.77
C GLU A 124 -11.44 14.13 -11.40
N ASN A 125 -10.67 14.99 -12.03
CA ASN A 125 -9.27 15.33 -11.71
C ASN A 125 -8.15 14.36 -12.12
N GLY A 126 -8.40 13.22 -12.73
CA GLY A 126 -7.35 12.28 -13.16
C GLY A 126 -6.48 11.75 -12.03
N GLN A 127 -6.95 11.84 -10.78
CA GLN A 127 -6.28 11.31 -9.60
C GLN A 127 -7.01 10.09 -9.05
N ALA A 128 -6.25 9.20 -8.43
CA ALA A 128 -6.78 8.06 -7.71
C ALA A 128 -6.34 8.13 -6.24
N LYS A 129 -7.20 7.68 -5.33
CA LYS A 129 -6.83 7.43 -3.94
C LYS A 129 -6.41 5.97 -3.82
N VAL A 130 -5.19 5.74 -3.37
CA VAL A 130 -4.64 4.40 -3.19
C VAL A 130 -4.45 4.14 -1.71
N ALA A 131 -4.80 2.95 -1.26
CA ALA A 131 -4.70 2.57 0.14
C ALA A 131 -4.26 1.12 0.31
N THR A 132 -3.59 0.83 1.42
CA THR A 132 -3.23 -0.52 1.82
C THR A 132 -3.51 -0.70 3.32
N PRO A 133 -4.14 -1.81 3.75
CA PRO A 133 -4.77 -2.84 2.93
C PRO A 133 -6.04 -2.35 2.20
N ILE A 134 -6.80 -1.42 2.79
CA ILE A 134 -7.95 -0.71 2.20
C ILE A 134 -7.99 0.73 2.71
N ASN A 135 -8.83 1.56 2.10
CA ASN A 135 -9.07 2.90 2.60
C ASN A 135 -9.99 2.85 3.82
N PHE A 136 -9.44 3.16 4.99
CA PHE A 136 -10.20 3.26 6.25
C PHE A 136 -10.79 4.66 6.48
N GLY A 137 -10.35 5.66 5.72
CA GLY A 137 -10.87 7.02 5.75
C GLY A 137 -11.92 7.27 4.66
N GLY A 138 -12.58 8.43 4.73
CA GLY A 138 -13.44 8.90 3.64
C GLY A 138 -12.65 9.34 2.40
N TYR A 139 -13.35 9.61 1.33
CA TYR A 139 -12.82 10.17 0.08
C TYR A 139 -12.83 11.69 0.12
#